data_480b78d908c1e6355d722cc608d2b20a
#
_entry.id   480b78d908c1e6355d722cc608d2b20a
#
_cell.length_a   1.000
_cell.length_b   1.000
_cell.length_c   1.000
_cell.angle_alpha   90.00
_cell.angle_beta   90.00
_cell.angle_gamma   90.00
#
_symmetry.space_group_name_H-M   'P 1'
#
loop_
_entity.id
_entity.type
_entity.pdbx_description
1 polymer ?
#
loop_
_entity_poly.entity_id
_entity_poly.type
_entity_poly.pdbx_seq_one_letter_code
_entity_poly.pdbx_strand_id
1 'polypeptide(L)'
;MKLRILGTMIAASLLAACGGKDGDEGKAGDGKKAGGDKVVNVINWSDYIAEDTNDNFEKATGTKVVYDVFDSNEVLETKLLAGSSGYDVVVPSSDFLGRQIKAGVFHPLDKSKIPNYANLDPEIMKRLENLDPGNQYGIPYMIGTTGIGYNVDKLTAAFGSTDIANSLDLIFKPENISKMKDCGVTVLDAPVDIIKIALHYLGEDPNSEDPKVIEKAMPLLKSIRPYITTFHSSSYIDALANGDTCLVLAWSGDIIQARDRAKESGNGVNIAYSIPKEGAPQWFDMLAIPKDAKHLDEAHAYINYLLDPKVMANNSNFISYPNAIPATRPLIDPDVLADPTLYPPPEVAAKLWTFKISSPQAAEQYTRMWTDLKTGR
;
A
#
# COMPACT_ATOMS: atom_id res chain seq x y z
N MET A 1 -27.79 50.73 0.90
CA MET A 1 -27.47 52.14 1.23
C MET A 1 -25.97 52.26 1.47
N LYS A 2 -25.28 53.02 0.57
CA LYS A 2 -23.90 53.59 0.62
C LYS A 2 -22.72 52.59 0.82
N LEU A 3 -22.04 52.09 -0.20
CA LEU A 3 -20.99 52.62 -1.10
C LEU A 3 -20.02 53.64 -0.44
N ARG A 4 -18.75 53.23 -0.22
CA ARG A 4 -17.61 54.13 -0.25
C ARG A 4 -16.35 53.40 -0.76
N ILE A 5 -15.93 53.80 -1.92
CA ILE A 5 -14.66 53.58 -2.63
C ILE A 5 -13.70 54.70 -2.17
N LEU A 6 -12.40 54.34 -1.97
CA LEU A 6 -11.22 55.21 -2.10
C LEU A 6 -10.01 54.28 -2.08
N GLY A 7 -9.15 54.11 -3.02
CA GLY A 7 -8.59 55.06 -3.97
C GLY A 7 -7.10 55.29 -3.65
N THR A 8 -6.20 54.61 -4.41
CA THR A 8 -4.89 54.99 -4.92
C THR A 8 -3.79 55.57 -4.01
N MET A 9 -2.59 55.03 -4.04
CA MET A 9 -1.43 55.77 -4.59
C MET A 9 -0.19 54.88 -4.77
N ILE A 10 0.33 54.97 -6.02
CA ILE A 10 1.62 54.52 -6.55
C ILE A 10 2.70 55.49 -6.09
N ALA A 11 3.87 55.01 -5.71
CA ALA A 11 5.11 55.80 -5.74
C ALA A 11 6.28 54.92 -6.19
N ALA A 12 6.69 55.08 -7.41
CA ALA A 12 7.96 54.66 -7.97
C ALA A 12 9.05 55.67 -7.60
N SER A 13 10.23 55.21 -7.26
CA SER A 13 11.44 56.05 -7.21
C SER A 13 12.63 55.25 -7.73
N LEU A 14 13.04 55.58 -8.94
CA LEU A 14 14.35 55.35 -9.55
C LEU A 14 15.32 56.45 -9.10
N LEU A 15 16.61 56.10 -9.01
CA LEU A 15 17.82 56.86 -9.34
C LEU A 15 19.03 56.18 -8.68
N ALA A 16 19.94 55.52 -9.35
CA ALA A 16 21.07 55.97 -10.21
C ALA A 16 22.31 56.41 -9.42
N ALA A 17 23.31 55.54 -9.42
CA ALA A 17 24.61 55.57 -10.10
C ALA A 17 25.78 56.32 -9.47
N CYS A 18 26.97 55.74 -9.73
CA CYS A 18 28.36 56.20 -9.66
C CYS A 18 29.07 56.02 -8.31
N GLY A 19 30.09 55.18 -8.16
CA GLY A 19 31.34 55.12 -8.92
C GLY A 19 32.48 55.32 -7.94
N GLY A 20 33.42 54.35 -7.78
CA GLY A 20 34.67 54.53 -7.01
C GLY A 20 35.43 53.19 -6.94
N LYS A 21 36.46 53.07 -7.74
CA LYS A 21 37.54 52.07 -7.63
C LYS A 21 38.33 52.32 -6.37
N ASP A 22 38.70 51.26 -5.64
CA ASP A 22 40.11 50.98 -5.31
C ASP A 22 40.17 49.54 -4.73
N GLY A 23 41.26 48.83 -5.08
CA GLY A 23 41.44 47.42 -4.81
C GLY A 23 41.89 47.13 -3.36
N ASP A 24 41.59 45.93 -2.95
CA ASP A 24 42.43 45.19 -2.01
C ASP A 24 42.32 43.69 -2.29
N GLU A 25 43.46 43.05 -2.48
CA GLU A 25 43.63 41.61 -2.58
C GLU A 25 43.44 40.99 -1.21
N GLY A 26 42.61 39.92 -1.13
CA GLY A 26 42.66 39.19 0.10
C GLY A 26 41.63 38.10 0.32
N LYS A 27 42.02 36.86 0.09
CA LYS A 27 41.52 35.59 0.61
C LYS A 27 40.37 34.95 -0.13
N ALA A 28 40.75 33.90 -0.87
CA ALA A 28 39.89 32.80 -1.22
C ALA A 28 39.13 32.29 0.01
N GLY A 29 37.91 32.73 0.16
CA GLY A 29 36.93 32.14 1.10
C GLY A 29 36.41 30.88 0.48
N ASP A 30 36.59 29.77 1.17
CA ASP A 30 35.98 28.49 0.92
C ASP A 30 34.49 28.68 0.52
N GLY A 31 34.19 28.47 -0.74
CA GLY A 31 32.83 28.45 -1.22
C GLY A 31 32.11 27.27 -0.63
N LYS A 32 31.46 27.46 0.52
CA LYS A 32 30.32 26.60 0.88
C LYS A 32 29.37 26.65 -0.32
N LYS A 33 29.38 25.60 -1.13
CA LYS A 33 28.26 25.30 -2.02
C LYS A 33 27.03 25.35 -1.12
N ALA A 34 26.13 26.28 -1.38
CA ALA A 34 24.79 26.26 -0.83
C ALA A 34 24.16 24.95 -1.33
N GLY A 35 24.30 23.91 -0.54
CA GLY A 35 23.51 22.71 -0.74
C GLY A 35 22.07 23.13 -0.47
N GLY A 36 21.23 23.12 -1.51
CA GLY A 36 19.80 23.19 -1.31
C GLY A 36 19.39 22.14 -0.28
N ASP A 37 18.36 22.41 0.52
CA ASP A 37 17.85 21.47 1.49
C ASP A 37 17.58 20.12 0.78
N LYS A 38 18.23 19.05 1.25
CA LYS A 38 18.01 17.72 0.70
C LYS A 38 16.58 17.30 1.02
N VAL A 39 15.86 16.81 0.03
CA VAL A 39 14.48 16.38 0.16
C VAL A 39 14.25 15.08 -0.59
N VAL A 40 13.38 14.22 -0.05
CA VAL A 40 12.82 13.06 -0.75
C VAL A 40 11.30 13.09 -0.63
N ASN A 41 10.62 13.00 -1.78
CA ASN A 41 9.16 12.97 -1.84
C ASN A 41 8.71 11.51 -1.96
N VAL A 42 8.00 11.04 -0.97
CA VAL A 42 7.55 9.63 -0.85
C VAL A 42 6.03 9.59 -0.92
N ILE A 43 5.49 8.64 -1.65
CA ILE A 43 4.09 8.28 -1.53
C ILE A 43 3.96 6.79 -1.24
N ASN A 44 3.27 6.46 -0.17
CA ASN A 44 3.07 5.11 0.33
C ASN A 44 1.59 4.83 0.60
N TRP A 45 1.24 3.62 0.97
CA TRP A 45 -0.09 3.28 1.43
C TRP A 45 -0.43 4.00 2.75
N SER A 46 -1.71 4.22 3.00
CA SER A 46 -2.18 4.72 4.30
C SER A 46 -1.84 3.69 5.40
N ASP A 47 -1.49 4.19 6.60
CA ASP A 47 -1.19 3.35 7.77
C ASP A 47 -0.10 2.28 7.53
N TYR A 48 0.95 2.59 6.77
CA TYR A 48 1.90 1.61 6.23
C TYR A 48 3.37 1.90 6.52
N ILE A 49 3.65 2.64 7.58
CA ILE A 49 4.99 2.94 8.08
C ILE A 49 4.93 3.26 9.58
N ALA A 50 5.94 2.92 10.35
CA ALA A 50 6.02 3.31 11.75
C ALA A 50 6.21 4.82 11.91
N GLU A 51 5.56 5.40 12.91
CA GLU A 51 5.48 6.86 13.10
C GLU A 51 6.82 7.58 13.16
N ASP A 52 7.84 6.92 13.71
CA ASP A 52 9.17 7.49 13.92
C ASP A 52 10.14 7.27 12.75
N THR A 53 9.78 6.45 11.75
CA THR A 53 10.69 6.03 10.67
C THR A 53 11.22 7.21 9.86
N ASN A 54 10.34 8.11 9.43
CA ASN A 54 10.71 9.27 8.62
C ASN A 54 11.54 10.26 9.41
N ASP A 55 11.15 10.57 10.64
CA ASP A 55 11.89 11.46 11.54
C ASP A 55 13.30 10.92 11.84
N ASN A 56 13.42 9.61 12.01
CA ASN A 56 14.71 8.97 12.26
C ASN A 56 15.60 9.00 11.01
N PHE A 57 15.03 8.83 9.81
CA PHE A 57 15.75 9.03 8.55
C PHE A 57 16.25 10.47 8.40
N GLU A 58 15.39 11.45 8.66
CA GLU A 58 15.78 12.87 8.61
C GLU A 58 16.93 13.18 9.56
N LYS A 59 16.86 12.69 10.81
CA LYS A 59 17.93 12.86 11.81
C LYS A 59 19.24 12.20 11.38
N ALA A 60 19.18 11.04 10.75
CA ALA A 60 20.36 10.27 10.35
C ALA A 60 21.05 10.84 9.11
N THR A 61 20.30 11.44 8.18
CA THR A 61 20.81 11.83 6.85
C THR A 61 20.82 13.33 6.59
N GLY A 62 20.04 14.10 7.34
CA GLY A 62 19.77 15.51 7.09
C GLY A 62 18.89 15.74 5.84
N THR A 63 18.24 14.69 5.32
CA THR A 63 17.32 14.75 4.18
C THR A 63 15.89 14.82 4.69
N LYS A 64 15.15 15.87 4.33
CA LYS A 64 13.75 16.04 4.70
C LYS A 64 12.87 15.05 3.93
N VAL A 65 11.93 14.42 4.60
CA VAL A 65 10.92 13.57 3.97
C VAL A 65 9.62 14.36 3.78
N VAL A 66 9.13 14.43 2.55
CA VAL A 66 7.77 14.86 2.23
C VAL A 66 6.97 13.60 1.94
N TYR A 67 5.97 13.32 2.78
CA TYR A 67 5.29 12.03 2.78
C TYR A 67 3.80 12.19 2.51
N ASP A 68 3.35 11.56 1.44
CA ASP A 68 1.95 11.47 1.02
C ASP A 68 1.45 10.02 1.09
N VAL A 69 0.14 9.84 1.10
CA VAL A 69 -0.49 8.52 1.14
C VAL A 69 -1.48 8.32 -0.01
N PHE A 70 -1.71 7.04 -0.34
CA PHE A 70 -2.76 6.58 -1.25
C PHE A 70 -3.40 5.30 -0.69
N ASP A 71 -4.52 4.89 -1.27
CA ASP A 71 -5.32 3.75 -0.81
C ASP A 71 -5.70 2.75 -1.92
N SER A 72 -5.25 2.98 -3.16
CA SER A 72 -5.40 2.01 -4.24
C SER A 72 -4.27 2.09 -5.28
N ASN A 73 -3.86 0.94 -5.80
CA ASN A 73 -2.88 0.84 -6.88
C ASN A 73 -3.32 1.61 -8.13
N GLU A 74 -4.62 1.64 -8.43
CA GLU A 74 -5.18 2.33 -9.58
C GLU A 74 -5.02 3.85 -9.48
N VAL A 75 -5.13 4.40 -8.27
CA VAL A 75 -4.89 5.82 -7.99
C VAL A 75 -3.40 6.15 -8.20
N LEU A 76 -2.50 5.33 -7.64
CA LEU A 76 -1.06 5.50 -7.84
C LEU A 76 -0.69 5.38 -9.32
N GLU A 77 -1.19 4.35 -10.01
CA GLU A 77 -0.93 4.13 -11.43
C GLU A 77 -1.36 5.32 -12.30
N THR A 78 -2.54 5.88 -12.03
CA THR A 78 -3.04 7.06 -12.75
C THR A 78 -2.08 8.23 -12.61
N LYS A 79 -1.53 8.48 -11.41
CA LYS A 79 -0.53 9.52 -11.17
C LYS A 79 0.77 9.27 -11.94
N LEU A 80 1.27 8.02 -11.92
CA LEU A 80 2.52 7.64 -12.58
C LEU A 80 2.42 7.72 -14.11
N LEU A 81 1.30 7.25 -14.67
CA LEU A 81 1.07 7.28 -16.13
C LEU A 81 0.83 8.69 -16.67
N ALA A 82 0.28 9.60 -15.85
CA ALA A 82 0.14 11.00 -16.23
C ALA A 82 1.49 11.74 -16.38
N GLY A 83 2.56 11.19 -15.78
CA GLY A 83 3.88 11.82 -15.71
C GLY A 83 3.89 13.01 -14.75
N SER A 84 5.07 13.49 -14.41
CA SER A 84 5.25 14.57 -13.42
C SER A 84 4.55 14.25 -12.09
N SER A 85 4.77 13.02 -11.61
CA SER A 85 4.17 12.51 -10.39
C SER A 85 4.51 13.36 -9.16
N GLY A 86 5.69 13.96 -9.17
CA GLY A 86 6.22 14.76 -8.06
C GLY A 86 6.87 13.92 -6.97
N TYR A 87 6.93 12.61 -7.12
CA TYR A 87 7.50 11.69 -6.13
C TYR A 87 8.87 11.16 -6.56
N ASP A 88 9.68 10.82 -5.56
CA ASP A 88 11.00 10.21 -5.72
C ASP A 88 10.97 8.72 -5.34
N VAL A 89 10.08 8.34 -4.40
CA VAL A 89 9.84 6.94 -4.02
C VAL A 89 8.35 6.67 -3.98
N VAL A 90 7.94 5.54 -4.56
CA VAL A 90 6.54 5.05 -4.60
C VAL A 90 6.48 3.58 -4.23
N VAL A 91 5.30 3.10 -3.81
CA VAL A 91 5.15 1.74 -3.28
C VAL A 91 3.97 1.00 -3.95
N PRO A 92 4.07 0.67 -5.26
CA PRO A 92 3.07 -0.16 -5.93
C PRO A 92 3.14 -1.61 -5.49
N SER A 93 2.04 -2.37 -5.62
CA SER A 93 2.08 -3.82 -5.53
C SER A 93 2.78 -4.45 -6.75
N SER A 94 3.35 -5.62 -6.57
CA SER A 94 4.29 -6.22 -7.53
C SER A 94 3.74 -6.48 -8.93
N ASP A 95 2.46 -6.81 -9.05
CA ASP A 95 1.79 -7.01 -10.34
C ASP A 95 1.53 -5.68 -11.07
N PHE A 96 1.20 -4.61 -10.33
CA PHE A 96 1.14 -3.25 -10.86
C PHE A 96 2.53 -2.74 -11.24
N LEU A 97 3.55 -2.95 -10.40
CA LEU A 97 4.95 -2.64 -10.75
C LEU A 97 5.32 -3.25 -12.10
N GLY A 98 5.06 -4.55 -12.29
CA GLY A 98 5.40 -5.25 -13.53
C GLY A 98 4.71 -4.67 -14.77
N ARG A 99 3.47 -4.18 -14.64
CA ARG A 99 2.75 -3.49 -15.72
C ARG A 99 3.34 -2.10 -15.98
N GLN A 100 3.63 -1.38 -14.92
CA GLN A 100 4.19 -0.03 -14.95
C GLN A 100 5.64 0.00 -15.48
N ILE A 101 6.43 -1.07 -15.23
CA ILE A 101 7.75 -1.26 -15.87
C ILE A 101 7.60 -1.32 -17.40
N LYS A 102 6.62 -2.09 -17.91
CA LYS A 102 6.35 -2.17 -19.36
C LYS A 102 5.92 -0.83 -19.95
N ALA A 103 5.27 0.01 -19.16
CA ALA A 103 4.91 1.38 -19.55
C ALA A 103 6.09 2.36 -19.45
N GLY A 104 7.23 1.96 -18.90
CA GLY A 104 8.45 2.75 -18.83
C GLY A 104 8.40 3.91 -17.83
N VAL A 105 7.65 3.76 -16.72
CA VAL A 105 7.43 4.83 -15.73
C VAL A 105 8.42 4.82 -14.58
N PHE A 106 9.38 3.88 -14.54
CA PHE A 106 10.36 3.77 -13.48
C PHE A 106 11.81 3.98 -13.96
N HIS A 107 12.64 4.42 -13.04
CA HIS A 107 14.10 4.37 -13.15
C HIS A 107 14.60 2.99 -12.73
N PRO A 108 15.60 2.42 -13.45
CA PRO A 108 16.36 1.30 -12.92
C PRO A 108 17.07 1.71 -11.63
N LEU A 109 17.05 0.83 -10.64
CA LEU A 109 17.73 1.03 -9.38
C LEU A 109 19.25 0.92 -9.53
N ASP A 110 19.97 1.88 -8.99
CA ASP A 110 21.43 1.78 -8.81
C ASP A 110 21.72 1.01 -7.51
N LYS A 111 21.87 -0.32 -7.65
CA LYS A 111 22.12 -1.20 -6.50
C LYS A 111 23.40 -0.89 -5.76
N SER A 112 24.36 -0.17 -6.38
CA SER A 112 25.60 0.28 -5.71
C SER A 112 25.33 1.33 -4.63
N LYS A 113 24.19 2.04 -4.74
CA LYS A 113 23.72 3.02 -3.75
C LYS A 113 22.82 2.41 -2.68
N ILE A 114 22.53 1.10 -2.77
CA ILE A 114 21.67 0.38 -1.86
C ILE A 114 22.44 -0.83 -1.26
N PRO A 115 23.45 -0.62 -0.43
CA PRO A 115 24.23 -1.72 0.14
C PRO A 115 23.38 -2.70 0.96
N ASN A 116 22.29 -2.24 1.59
CA ASN A 116 21.34 -3.08 2.32
C ASN A 116 20.47 -4.00 1.41
N TYR A 117 20.60 -3.87 0.08
CA TYR A 117 20.00 -4.82 -0.88
C TYR A 117 20.43 -6.28 -0.61
N ALA A 118 21.64 -6.46 -0.07
CA ALA A 118 22.18 -7.77 0.33
C ALA A 118 21.41 -8.44 1.48
N ASN A 119 20.57 -7.70 2.20
CA ASN A 119 19.74 -8.24 3.29
C ASN A 119 18.47 -8.97 2.80
N LEU A 120 18.11 -8.80 1.53
CA LEU A 120 16.88 -9.35 0.97
C LEU A 120 16.95 -10.88 0.83
N ASP A 121 15.82 -11.54 1.06
CA ASP A 121 15.68 -12.98 0.89
C ASP A 121 15.82 -13.38 -0.59
N PRO A 122 16.81 -14.21 -0.95
CA PRO A 122 17.06 -14.58 -2.35
C PRO A 122 15.93 -15.40 -2.97
N GLU A 123 15.17 -16.17 -2.19
CA GLU A 123 14.03 -16.93 -2.70
C GLU A 123 12.85 -16.01 -3.06
N ILE A 124 12.60 -14.99 -2.25
CA ILE A 124 11.61 -13.95 -2.57
C ILE A 124 12.05 -13.20 -3.82
N MET A 125 13.30 -12.77 -3.88
CA MET A 125 13.83 -12.04 -5.04
C MET A 125 13.72 -12.86 -6.33
N LYS A 126 14.00 -14.16 -6.28
CA LYS A 126 13.83 -15.06 -7.40
C LYS A 126 12.38 -15.20 -7.86
N ARG A 127 11.43 -15.22 -6.92
CA ARG A 127 9.99 -15.26 -7.26
C ARG A 127 9.53 -13.99 -7.97
N LEU A 128 10.07 -12.84 -7.58
CA LEU A 128 9.72 -11.54 -8.14
C LEU A 128 10.31 -11.29 -9.55
N GLU A 129 11.32 -12.05 -9.97
CA GLU A 129 11.88 -11.95 -11.34
C GLU A 129 10.85 -12.18 -12.45
N ASN A 130 9.76 -12.87 -12.16
CA ASN A 130 8.65 -13.03 -13.12
C ASN A 130 7.92 -11.71 -13.41
N LEU A 131 7.98 -10.73 -12.49
CA LEU A 131 7.31 -9.44 -12.57
C LEU A 131 8.30 -8.32 -12.91
N ASP A 132 9.51 -8.40 -12.37
CA ASP A 132 10.64 -7.49 -12.62
C ASP A 132 11.90 -8.29 -12.98
N PRO A 133 12.14 -8.63 -14.26
CA PRO A 133 13.27 -9.43 -14.69
C PRO A 133 14.61 -8.84 -14.25
N GLY A 134 15.37 -9.62 -13.43
CA GLY A 134 16.62 -9.20 -12.83
C GLY A 134 16.45 -8.24 -11.65
N ASN A 135 15.23 -8.06 -11.16
CA ASN A 135 14.91 -7.17 -10.03
C ASN A 135 15.54 -5.77 -10.19
N GLN A 136 15.28 -5.15 -11.35
CA GLN A 136 15.94 -3.91 -11.73
C GLN A 136 15.23 -2.65 -11.25
N TYR A 137 13.92 -2.73 -10.98
CA TYR A 137 13.09 -1.54 -10.76
C TYR A 137 12.45 -1.49 -9.37
N GLY A 138 12.19 -2.65 -8.76
CA GLY A 138 11.50 -2.75 -7.48
C GLY A 138 12.26 -3.54 -6.42
N ILE A 139 12.03 -3.17 -5.17
CA ILE A 139 12.56 -3.86 -3.99
C ILE A 139 11.38 -4.19 -3.08
N PRO A 140 11.19 -5.45 -2.66
CA PRO A 140 10.08 -5.81 -1.77
C PRO A 140 10.19 -5.07 -0.43
N TYR A 141 9.08 -4.44 -0.04
CA TYR A 141 8.93 -3.73 1.22
C TYR A 141 8.18 -4.61 2.21
N MET A 142 6.89 -4.86 1.97
CA MET A 142 6.05 -5.69 2.82
C MET A 142 5.37 -6.80 2.03
N ILE A 143 4.92 -7.82 2.75
CA ILE A 143 4.25 -9.00 2.21
C ILE A 143 2.92 -9.16 2.94
N GLY A 144 1.83 -9.40 2.21
CA GLY A 144 0.54 -9.60 2.83
C GLY A 144 -0.32 -10.62 2.10
N THR A 145 -1.48 -10.87 2.68
CA THR A 145 -2.56 -11.66 2.09
C THR A 145 -3.86 -10.87 2.14
N THR A 146 -4.78 -11.17 1.23
CA THR A 146 -6.15 -10.61 1.28
C THR A 146 -7.09 -11.70 1.75
N GLY A 147 -7.76 -11.47 2.89
CA GLY A 147 -8.63 -12.45 3.52
C GLY A 147 -9.76 -11.81 4.31
N ILE A 148 -10.29 -12.53 5.29
CA ILE A 148 -11.51 -12.15 6.00
C ILE A 148 -11.14 -11.62 7.39
N GLY A 149 -11.45 -10.34 7.64
CA GLY A 149 -11.41 -9.72 8.96
C GLY A 149 -12.81 -9.67 9.56
N TYR A 150 -12.93 -9.92 10.85
CA TYR A 150 -14.24 -9.98 11.48
C TYR A 150 -14.21 -9.67 12.98
N ASN A 151 -15.34 -9.16 13.47
CA ASN A 151 -15.63 -9.08 14.90
C ASN A 151 -16.07 -10.45 15.41
N VAL A 152 -15.29 -11.02 16.31
CA VAL A 152 -15.45 -12.41 16.84
C VAL A 152 -16.81 -12.58 17.51
N ASP A 153 -17.22 -11.62 18.33
CA ASP A 153 -18.45 -11.71 19.12
C ASP A 153 -19.70 -11.61 18.23
N LYS A 154 -19.65 -10.69 17.25
CA LYS A 154 -20.74 -10.51 16.27
C LYS A 154 -20.88 -11.70 15.33
N LEU A 155 -19.76 -12.26 14.87
CA LEU A 155 -19.78 -13.45 14.04
C LEU A 155 -20.31 -14.67 14.82
N THR A 156 -19.83 -14.86 16.06
CA THR A 156 -20.31 -15.93 16.94
C THR A 156 -21.80 -15.79 17.23
N ALA A 157 -22.29 -14.58 17.47
CA ALA A 157 -23.73 -14.34 17.66
C ALA A 157 -24.57 -14.68 16.43
N ALA A 158 -24.04 -14.44 15.21
CA ALA A 158 -24.76 -14.70 13.96
C ALA A 158 -24.75 -16.18 13.52
N PHE A 159 -23.69 -16.94 13.87
CA PHE A 159 -23.45 -18.29 13.35
C PHE A 159 -23.27 -19.36 14.42
N GLY A 160 -23.18 -19.01 15.70
CA GLY A 160 -22.91 -19.94 16.80
C GLY A 160 -21.43 -20.28 17.00
N SER A 161 -20.57 -20.02 16.03
CA SER A 161 -19.10 -20.12 16.09
C SER A 161 -18.46 -19.19 15.07
N THR A 162 -17.12 -19.11 15.06
CA THR A 162 -16.35 -18.39 14.07
C THR A 162 -15.87 -19.26 12.88
N ASP A 163 -16.20 -20.54 12.85
CA ASP A 163 -15.67 -21.51 11.87
C ASP A 163 -15.96 -21.10 10.42
N ILE A 164 -17.08 -20.41 10.18
CA ILE A 164 -17.47 -19.91 8.87
C ILE A 164 -16.45 -18.92 8.29
N ALA A 165 -15.67 -18.22 9.12
CA ALA A 165 -14.61 -17.32 8.69
C ALA A 165 -13.45 -18.03 7.99
N ASN A 166 -13.33 -19.35 8.13
CA ASN A 166 -12.36 -20.16 7.40
C ASN A 166 -12.75 -20.40 5.92
N SER A 167 -13.82 -19.80 5.44
CA SER A 167 -14.30 -19.98 4.06
C SER A 167 -14.78 -18.68 3.46
N LEU A 168 -14.45 -18.47 2.18
CA LEU A 168 -15.03 -17.41 1.34
C LEU A 168 -16.55 -17.53 1.19
N ASP A 169 -17.16 -18.65 1.58
CA ASP A 169 -18.61 -18.80 1.72
C ASP A 169 -19.24 -17.73 2.62
N LEU A 170 -18.51 -17.23 3.62
CA LEU A 170 -18.98 -16.13 4.48
C LEU A 170 -19.25 -14.85 3.68
N ILE A 171 -18.40 -14.58 2.69
CA ILE A 171 -18.49 -13.38 1.86
C ILE A 171 -19.39 -13.60 0.64
N PHE A 172 -19.18 -14.72 -0.09
CA PHE A 172 -19.77 -14.90 -1.41
C PHE A 172 -21.11 -15.63 -1.44
N LYS A 173 -21.60 -16.13 -0.31
CA LYS A 173 -22.96 -16.68 -0.21
C LYS A 173 -23.92 -15.64 0.37
N PRO A 174 -24.97 -15.21 -0.38
CA PRO A 174 -25.95 -14.24 0.10
C PRO A 174 -26.57 -14.59 1.46
N GLU A 175 -26.86 -15.87 1.70
CA GLU A 175 -27.42 -16.36 2.97
C GLU A 175 -26.47 -16.19 4.16
N ASN A 176 -25.17 -16.07 3.93
CA ASN A 176 -24.18 -15.86 4.99
C ASN A 176 -23.90 -14.37 5.21
N ILE A 177 -23.49 -13.66 4.15
CA ILE A 177 -23.14 -12.24 4.25
C ILE A 177 -24.32 -11.38 4.72
N SER A 178 -25.56 -11.77 4.38
CA SER A 178 -26.77 -11.06 4.79
C SER A 178 -26.95 -10.99 6.31
N LYS A 179 -26.45 -11.98 7.06
CA LYS A 179 -26.49 -11.99 8.53
C LYS A 179 -25.59 -10.95 9.17
N MET A 180 -24.58 -10.47 8.43
CA MET A 180 -23.63 -9.46 8.91
C MET A 180 -23.98 -8.04 8.45
N LYS A 181 -24.98 -7.88 7.57
CA LYS A 181 -25.34 -6.61 6.93
C LYS A 181 -25.59 -5.48 7.93
N ASP A 182 -26.40 -5.74 8.96
CA ASP A 182 -26.81 -4.72 9.91
C ASP A 182 -25.67 -4.29 10.86
N CYS A 183 -24.65 -5.10 10.97
CA CYS A 183 -23.44 -4.85 11.73
C CYS A 183 -22.36 -4.12 10.88
N GLY A 184 -22.57 -4.02 9.58
CA GLY A 184 -21.64 -3.42 8.63
C GLY A 184 -20.69 -4.41 7.97
N VAL A 185 -20.67 -4.37 6.63
CA VAL A 185 -19.79 -5.17 5.79
C VAL A 185 -19.01 -4.23 4.87
N THR A 186 -17.68 -4.27 4.95
CA THR A 186 -16.79 -3.51 4.07
C THR A 186 -16.00 -4.46 3.16
N VAL A 187 -15.89 -4.08 1.91
CA VAL A 187 -15.04 -4.73 0.92
C VAL A 187 -14.05 -3.71 0.37
N LEU A 188 -12.82 -4.12 0.12
CA LEU A 188 -11.81 -3.25 -0.49
C LEU A 188 -12.34 -2.58 -1.76
N ASP A 189 -12.05 -1.32 -1.95
CA ASP A 189 -12.24 -0.62 -3.24
C ASP A 189 -11.03 -0.88 -4.15
N ALA A 190 -10.82 -2.16 -4.46
CA ALA A 190 -9.70 -2.69 -5.22
C ALA A 190 -10.22 -3.71 -6.24
N PRO A 191 -10.58 -3.26 -7.47
CA PRO A 191 -11.23 -4.10 -8.48
C PRO A 191 -10.42 -5.35 -8.84
N VAL A 192 -9.11 -5.23 -8.97
CA VAL A 192 -8.23 -6.37 -9.33
C VAL A 192 -8.29 -7.44 -8.26
N ASP A 193 -8.13 -7.07 -6.98
CA ASP A 193 -8.17 -7.99 -5.85
C ASP A 193 -9.50 -8.74 -5.78
N ILE A 194 -10.60 -8.00 -5.73
CA ILE A 194 -11.92 -8.55 -5.45
C ILE A 194 -12.43 -9.42 -6.59
N ILE A 195 -12.22 -9.00 -7.86
CA ILE A 195 -12.65 -9.78 -9.01
C ILE A 195 -11.84 -11.08 -9.11
N LYS A 196 -10.53 -11.02 -8.90
CA LYS A 196 -9.66 -12.21 -8.92
C LYS A 196 -9.96 -13.18 -7.76
N ILE A 197 -10.28 -12.68 -6.56
CA ILE A 197 -10.72 -13.52 -5.43
C ILE A 197 -12.07 -14.19 -5.75
N ALA A 198 -13.01 -13.47 -6.37
CA ALA A 198 -14.28 -14.03 -6.79
C ALA A 198 -14.10 -15.13 -7.85
N LEU A 199 -13.19 -14.95 -8.82
CA LEU A 199 -12.84 -15.98 -9.81
C LEU A 199 -12.23 -17.21 -9.13
N HIS A 200 -11.30 -17.01 -8.21
CA HIS A 200 -10.71 -18.10 -7.44
C HIS A 200 -11.78 -18.90 -6.67
N TYR A 201 -12.70 -18.21 -6.00
CA TYR A 201 -13.83 -18.84 -5.30
C TYR A 201 -14.74 -19.67 -6.24
N LEU A 202 -14.92 -19.22 -7.48
CA LEU A 202 -15.68 -19.94 -8.52
C LEU A 202 -14.92 -21.15 -9.10
N GLY A 203 -13.66 -21.39 -8.70
CA GLY A 203 -12.80 -22.43 -9.26
C GLY A 203 -12.22 -22.09 -10.63
N GLU A 204 -12.27 -20.81 -11.02
CA GLU A 204 -11.65 -20.30 -12.24
C GLU A 204 -10.18 -19.88 -11.95
N ASP A 205 -9.37 -19.78 -13.01
CA ASP A 205 -8.03 -19.17 -12.88
C ASP A 205 -8.18 -17.67 -12.55
N PRO A 206 -7.78 -17.22 -11.34
CA PRO A 206 -7.87 -15.81 -10.95
C PRO A 206 -7.02 -14.88 -11.82
N ASN A 207 -6.02 -15.43 -12.51
CA ASN A 207 -5.15 -14.71 -13.41
C ASN A 207 -5.51 -14.89 -14.89
N SER A 208 -6.73 -15.34 -15.20
CA SER A 208 -7.21 -15.48 -16.57
C SER A 208 -7.26 -14.12 -17.28
N GLU A 209 -6.79 -14.12 -18.53
CA GLU A 209 -6.87 -12.97 -19.44
C GLU A 209 -8.07 -13.09 -20.42
N ASP A 210 -8.82 -14.21 -20.35
CA ASP A 210 -10.03 -14.39 -21.18
C ASP A 210 -11.19 -13.53 -20.62
N PRO A 211 -11.71 -12.56 -21.42
CA PRO A 211 -12.79 -11.70 -20.98
C PRO A 211 -14.04 -12.45 -20.52
N LYS A 212 -14.32 -13.64 -21.12
CA LYS A 212 -15.45 -14.48 -20.74
C LYS A 212 -15.27 -15.15 -19.39
N VAL A 213 -14.04 -15.49 -19.03
CA VAL A 213 -13.72 -16.03 -17.70
C VAL A 213 -13.84 -14.91 -16.66
N ILE A 214 -13.26 -13.75 -16.94
CA ILE A 214 -13.31 -12.57 -16.04
C ILE A 214 -14.78 -12.19 -15.77
N GLU A 215 -15.64 -12.19 -16.79
CA GLU A 215 -17.07 -11.84 -16.64
C GLU A 215 -17.84 -12.77 -15.70
N LYS A 216 -17.39 -14.01 -15.48
CA LYS A 216 -18.05 -14.96 -14.56
C LYS A 216 -18.10 -14.47 -13.11
N ALA A 217 -17.21 -13.57 -12.71
CA ALA A 217 -17.23 -12.98 -11.37
C ALA A 217 -18.45 -12.07 -11.14
N MET A 218 -18.97 -11.42 -12.18
CA MET A 218 -20.01 -10.40 -12.04
C MET A 218 -21.33 -10.90 -11.44
N PRO A 219 -21.93 -12.03 -11.87
CA PRO A 219 -23.15 -12.54 -11.25
C PRO A 219 -22.97 -12.82 -9.75
N LEU A 220 -21.82 -13.37 -9.35
CA LEU A 220 -21.49 -13.63 -7.95
C LEU A 220 -21.41 -12.32 -7.16
N LEU A 221 -20.64 -11.35 -7.64
CA LEU A 221 -20.47 -10.05 -7.00
C LEU A 221 -21.79 -9.28 -6.90
N LYS A 222 -22.62 -9.29 -7.95
CA LYS A 222 -23.96 -8.68 -7.92
C LYS A 222 -24.88 -9.34 -6.89
N SER A 223 -24.77 -10.65 -6.68
CA SER A 223 -25.59 -11.37 -5.70
C SER A 223 -25.35 -10.94 -4.25
N ILE A 224 -24.12 -10.53 -3.94
CA ILE A 224 -23.72 -10.09 -2.59
C ILE A 224 -23.74 -8.58 -2.42
N ARG A 225 -23.76 -7.82 -3.52
CA ARG A 225 -23.75 -6.34 -3.51
C ARG A 225 -24.76 -5.69 -2.55
N PRO A 226 -26.01 -6.19 -2.41
CA PRO A 226 -27.00 -5.59 -1.51
C PRO A 226 -26.63 -5.66 -0.02
N TYR A 227 -25.66 -6.49 0.34
CA TYR A 227 -25.22 -6.71 1.71
C TYR A 227 -23.91 -6.00 2.04
N ILE A 228 -23.22 -5.44 1.04
CA ILE A 228 -22.00 -4.64 1.23
C ILE A 228 -22.42 -3.22 1.58
N THR A 229 -22.00 -2.76 2.76
CA THR A 229 -22.28 -1.43 3.27
C THR A 229 -21.35 -0.39 2.66
N THR A 230 -20.06 -0.72 2.57
CA THR A 230 -19.00 0.21 2.15
C THR A 230 -17.99 -0.48 1.24
N PHE A 231 -17.52 0.26 0.23
CA PHE A 231 -16.31 -0.05 -0.51
C PHE A 231 -15.24 0.97 -0.13
N HIS A 232 -14.19 0.53 0.55
CA HIS A 232 -13.10 1.41 0.94
C HIS A 232 -11.84 0.60 1.28
N SER A 233 -10.66 1.17 1.01
CA SER A 233 -9.38 0.48 1.17
C SER A 233 -8.52 0.97 2.34
N SER A 234 -9.03 1.89 3.19
CA SER A 234 -8.30 2.33 4.39
C SER A 234 -9.22 2.55 5.60
N SER A 235 -10.36 3.23 5.47
CA SER A 235 -11.23 3.59 6.61
C SER A 235 -11.81 2.41 7.38
N TYR A 236 -11.75 1.19 6.84
CA TYR A 236 -12.22 0.00 7.54
C TYR A 236 -11.36 -0.37 8.76
N ILE A 237 -10.09 0.07 8.84
CA ILE A 237 -9.22 -0.20 9.97
C ILE A 237 -9.85 0.38 11.25
N ASP A 238 -10.13 1.68 11.23
CA ASP A 238 -10.76 2.35 12.36
C ASP A 238 -12.21 1.91 12.58
N ALA A 239 -12.98 1.73 11.49
CA ALA A 239 -14.36 1.26 11.59
C ALA A 239 -14.47 -0.12 12.24
N LEU A 240 -13.53 -1.03 11.92
CA LEU A 240 -13.45 -2.35 12.54
C LEU A 240 -13.01 -2.26 14.01
N ALA A 241 -11.97 -1.44 14.30
CA ALA A 241 -11.46 -1.21 15.65
C ALA A 241 -12.52 -0.62 16.59
N ASN A 242 -13.37 0.27 16.08
CA ASN A 242 -14.45 0.90 16.83
C ASN A 242 -15.73 0.06 16.91
N GLY A 243 -15.85 -1.02 16.09
CA GLY A 243 -17.05 -1.84 16.00
C GLY A 243 -18.16 -1.28 15.10
N ASP A 244 -17.86 -0.28 14.27
CA ASP A 244 -18.77 0.31 13.29
C ASP A 244 -18.98 -0.56 12.07
N THR A 245 -18.01 -1.45 11.77
CA THR A 245 -18.12 -2.55 10.83
C THR A 245 -17.69 -3.86 11.49
N CYS A 246 -18.20 -4.99 11.06
CA CYS A 246 -17.90 -6.25 11.73
C CYS A 246 -17.49 -7.40 10.80
N LEU A 247 -17.51 -7.16 9.50
CA LEU A 247 -17.02 -8.11 8.49
C LEU A 247 -16.33 -7.32 7.39
N VAL A 248 -15.12 -7.73 7.06
CA VAL A 248 -14.36 -7.11 5.97
C VAL A 248 -13.66 -8.17 5.10
N LEU A 249 -13.60 -7.92 3.80
CA LEU A 249 -12.68 -8.62 2.90
C LEU A 249 -11.54 -7.66 2.61
N ALA A 250 -10.39 -7.87 3.26
CA ALA A 250 -9.34 -6.86 3.33
C ALA A 250 -7.94 -7.45 3.57
N TRP A 251 -6.94 -6.59 3.73
CA TRP A 251 -5.53 -6.95 3.87
C TRP A 251 -5.17 -7.36 5.29
N SER A 252 -4.29 -8.36 5.40
CA SER A 252 -3.98 -9.04 6.67
C SER A 252 -3.48 -8.11 7.77
N GLY A 253 -2.43 -7.33 7.53
CA GLY A 253 -1.84 -6.47 8.56
C GLY A 253 -2.75 -5.35 9.02
N ASP A 254 -3.58 -4.80 8.13
CA ASP A 254 -4.57 -3.77 8.49
C ASP A 254 -5.59 -4.30 9.50
N ILE A 255 -6.01 -5.55 9.34
CA ILE A 255 -6.96 -6.17 10.27
C ILE A 255 -6.28 -6.44 11.62
N ILE A 256 -5.00 -6.79 11.60
CA ILE A 256 -4.22 -6.94 12.83
C ILE A 256 -4.02 -5.57 13.51
N GLN A 257 -3.72 -4.51 12.74
CA GLN A 257 -3.69 -3.14 13.29
C GLN A 257 -5.03 -2.75 13.90
N ALA A 258 -6.16 -3.04 13.23
CA ALA A 258 -7.49 -2.79 13.80
C ALA A 258 -7.70 -3.54 15.13
N ARG A 259 -7.26 -4.82 15.21
CA ARG A 259 -7.28 -5.62 16.44
C ARG A 259 -6.49 -4.94 17.57
N ASP A 260 -5.30 -4.49 17.25
CA ASP A 260 -4.41 -3.88 18.24
C ASP A 260 -4.93 -2.51 18.70
N ARG A 261 -5.45 -1.67 17.80
CA ARG A 261 -6.16 -0.42 18.13
C ARG A 261 -7.39 -0.66 19.03
N ALA A 262 -8.18 -1.69 18.74
CA ALA A 262 -9.33 -2.05 19.59
C ALA A 262 -8.89 -2.47 21.00
N LYS A 263 -7.82 -3.27 21.09
CA LYS A 263 -7.24 -3.69 22.37
C LYS A 263 -6.70 -2.51 23.18
N GLU A 264 -5.96 -1.60 22.54
CA GLU A 264 -5.40 -0.39 23.17
C GLU A 264 -6.48 0.55 23.67
N SER A 265 -7.56 0.72 22.90
CA SER A 265 -8.70 1.57 23.30
C SER A 265 -9.52 1.00 24.45
N GLY A 266 -9.41 -0.31 24.71
CA GLY A 266 -10.15 -1.01 25.76
C GLY A 266 -11.66 -1.02 25.54
N ASN A 267 -12.15 -0.83 24.30
CA ASN A 267 -13.57 -0.72 23.97
C ASN A 267 -14.33 -2.06 23.96
N GLY A 268 -13.64 -3.18 24.18
CA GLY A 268 -14.21 -4.52 24.21
C GLY A 268 -14.50 -5.13 22.83
N VAL A 269 -14.06 -4.51 21.74
CA VAL A 269 -14.18 -5.07 20.40
C VAL A 269 -13.09 -6.13 20.19
N ASN A 270 -13.51 -7.34 19.81
CA ASN A 270 -12.61 -8.48 19.59
C ASN A 270 -12.55 -8.79 18.09
N ILE A 271 -11.36 -8.63 17.49
CA ILE A 271 -11.15 -8.74 16.05
C ILE A 271 -10.23 -9.91 15.74
N ALA A 272 -10.53 -10.63 14.66
CA ALA A 272 -9.67 -11.67 14.12
C ALA A 272 -9.58 -11.58 12.59
N TYR A 273 -8.51 -12.14 12.05
CA TYR A 273 -8.27 -12.35 10.63
C TYR A 273 -8.24 -13.84 10.31
N SER A 274 -8.73 -14.22 9.14
CA SER A 274 -8.67 -15.59 8.65
C SER A 274 -8.22 -15.62 7.18
N ILE A 275 -7.26 -16.50 6.89
CA ILE A 275 -6.93 -16.94 5.53
C ILE A 275 -7.94 -18.04 5.17
N PRO A 276 -8.78 -17.86 4.14
CA PRO A 276 -9.80 -18.86 3.79
C PRO A 276 -9.19 -20.20 3.38
N LYS A 277 -9.90 -21.29 3.65
CA LYS A 277 -9.48 -22.66 3.30
C LYS A 277 -9.33 -22.87 1.79
N GLU A 278 -10.03 -22.09 0.98
CA GLU A 278 -9.94 -22.08 -0.47
C GLU A 278 -8.59 -21.55 -0.95
N GLY A 279 -7.89 -20.81 -0.12
CA GLY A 279 -6.67 -20.06 -0.42
C GLY A 279 -6.92 -18.57 -0.53
N ALA A 280 -5.84 -17.80 -0.52
CA ALA A 280 -5.88 -16.35 -0.58
C ALA A 280 -4.76 -15.82 -1.50
N PRO A 281 -4.91 -14.62 -2.10
CA PRO A 281 -3.79 -13.99 -2.77
C PRO A 281 -2.74 -13.57 -1.75
N GLN A 282 -1.48 -13.86 -2.09
CA GLN A 282 -0.30 -13.29 -1.45
C GLN A 282 0.30 -12.25 -2.40
N TRP A 283 0.53 -11.07 -1.88
CA TRP A 283 1.07 -9.94 -2.64
C TRP A 283 2.33 -9.38 -1.98
N PHE A 284 3.08 -8.62 -2.76
CA PHE A 284 4.31 -7.96 -2.36
C PHE A 284 4.20 -6.49 -2.76
N ASP A 285 4.41 -5.58 -1.81
CA ASP A 285 4.53 -4.17 -2.12
C ASP A 285 5.98 -3.80 -2.31
N MET A 286 6.24 -2.96 -3.31
CA MET A 286 7.56 -2.77 -3.89
C MET A 286 7.98 -1.32 -3.83
N LEU A 287 9.10 -1.01 -3.19
CA LEU A 287 9.74 0.30 -3.27
C LEU A 287 10.31 0.50 -4.69
N ALA A 288 9.91 1.56 -5.36
CA ALA A 288 10.36 1.88 -6.71
C ALA A 288 10.60 3.39 -6.88
N ILE A 289 11.41 3.78 -7.87
CA ILE A 289 11.76 5.17 -8.16
C ILE A 289 11.10 5.57 -9.49
N PRO A 290 10.15 6.52 -9.49
CA PRO A 290 9.54 7.02 -10.72
C PRO A 290 10.57 7.61 -11.69
N LYS A 291 10.30 7.51 -12.99
CA LYS A 291 11.19 8.03 -14.04
C LYS A 291 11.37 9.55 -13.99
N ASP A 292 10.40 10.26 -13.46
CA ASP A 292 10.39 11.70 -13.28
C ASP A 292 10.90 12.16 -11.91
N ALA A 293 11.42 11.24 -11.08
CA ALA A 293 12.03 11.54 -9.80
C ALA A 293 13.17 12.56 -9.94
N LYS A 294 13.22 13.53 -9.05
CA LYS A 294 14.19 14.63 -9.10
C LYS A 294 15.34 14.45 -8.12
N HIS A 295 15.14 13.66 -7.07
CA HIS A 295 16.09 13.49 -5.96
C HIS A 295 16.56 12.02 -5.89
N LEU A 296 17.23 11.56 -6.98
CA LEU A 296 17.61 10.14 -7.15
C LEU A 296 18.55 9.63 -6.04
N ASP A 297 19.48 10.44 -5.56
CA ASP A 297 20.41 10.06 -4.52
C ASP A 297 19.69 9.90 -3.16
N GLU A 298 18.78 10.82 -2.86
CA GLU A 298 17.95 10.78 -1.67
C GLU A 298 16.95 9.63 -1.70
N ALA A 299 16.38 9.33 -2.89
CA ALA A 299 15.50 8.18 -3.09
C ALA A 299 16.22 6.85 -2.79
N HIS A 300 17.43 6.67 -3.35
CA HIS A 300 18.22 5.48 -3.07
C HIS A 300 18.62 5.40 -1.59
N ALA A 301 18.97 6.53 -0.97
CA ALA A 301 19.31 6.59 0.45
C ALA A 301 18.11 6.22 1.34
N TYR A 302 16.90 6.68 1.00
CA TYR A 302 15.67 6.35 1.71
C TYR A 302 15.34 4.86 1.59
N ILE A 303 15.40 4.31 0.37
CA ILE A 303 15.21 2.86 0.14
C ILE A 303 16.24 2.06 0.93
N ASN A 304 17.53 2.44 0.86
CA ASN A 304 18.57 1.76 1.60
C ASN A 304 18.35 1.80 3.12
N TYR A 305 17.86 2.92 3.65
CA TYR A 305 17.54 3.07 5.05
C TYR A 305 16.42 2.13 5.49
N LEU A 306 15.34 2.04 4.71
CA LEU A 306 14.24 1.11 4.99
C LEU A 306 14.69 -0.36 4.99
N LEU A 307 15.72 -0.72 4.21
CA LEU A 307 16.28 -2.08 4.18
C LEU A 307 17.26 -2.40 5.32
N ASP A 308 17.50 -1.49 6.26
CA ASP A 308 18.19 -1.83 7.49
C ASP A 308 17.30 -2.78 8.32
N PRO A 309 17.84 -3.92 8.81
CA PRO A 309 17.00 -4.91 9.51
C PRO A 309 16.29 -4.36 10.75
N LYS A 310 16.86 -3.39 11.47
CA LYS A 310 16.22 -2.78 12.65
C LYS A 310 15.09 -1.84 12.24
N VAL A 311 15.31 -1.04 11.19
CA VAL A 311 14.28 -0.14 10.65
C VAL A 311 13.12 -0.95 10.08
N MET A 312 13.42 -1.97 9.29
CA MET A 312 12.41 -2.82 8.71
C MET A 312 11.63 -3.61 9.77
N ALA A 313 12.29 -4.12 10.81
CA ALA A 313 11.61 -4.80 11.91
C ALA A 313 10.69 -3.86 12.70
N ASN A 314 11.13 -2.62 12.96
CA ASN A 314 10.31 -1.60 13.60
C ASN A 314 9.02 -1.34 12.78
N ASN A 315 9.16 -1.18 11.47
CA ASN A 315 8.01 -1.03 10.59
C ASN A 315 7.10 -2.27 10.62
N SER A 316 7.66 -3.48 10.46
CA SER A 316 6.88 -4.72 10.51
C SER A 316 6.11 -4.89 11.82
N ASN A 317 6.71 -4.59 12.95
CA ASN A 317 6.05 -4.68 14.26
C ASN A 317 4.90 -3.67 14.37
N PHE A 318 5.11 -2.44 13.88
CA PHE A 318 4.13 -1.37 13.98
C PHE A 318 2.92 -1.59 13.06
N ILE A 319 3.17 -2.00 11.79
CA ILE A 319 2.11 -2.17 10.80
C ILE A 319 1.62 -3.61 10.67
N SER A 320 2.20 -4.56 11.40
CA SER A 320 1.82 -5.97 11.42
C SER A 320 1.88 -6.68 10.05
N TYR A 321 2.89 -6.35 9.25
CA TYR A 321 3.16 -7.02 7.98
C TYR A 321 4.53 -7.70 7.97
N PRO A 322 4.62 -8.96 7.50
CA PRO A 322 5.89 -9.59 7.17
C PRO A 322 6.67 -8.81 6.09
N ASN A 323 7.98 -8.93 6.14
CA ASN A 323 8.90 -8.32 5.17
C ASN A 323 9.82 -9.35 4.51
N ALA A 324 10.62 -8.90 3.55
CA ALA A 324 11.52 -9.75 2.77
C ALA A 324 12.96 -9.82 3.30
N ILE A 325 13.21 -9.44 4.56
CA ILE A 325 14.55 -9.42 5.15
C ILE A 325 14.67 -10.46 6.27
N PRO A 326 15.32 -11.61 6.05
CA PRO A 326 15.45 -12.68 7.05
C PRO A 326 16.07 -12.23 8.37
N ALA A 327 16.98 -11.27 8.32
CA ALA A 327 17.67 -10.74 9.51
C ALA A 327 16.73 -9.95 10.46
N THR A 328 15.52 -9.59 10.03
CA THR A 328 14.51 -8.97 10.90
C THR A 328 13.88 -9.97 11.87
N ARG A 329 13.89 -11.27 11.54
CA ARG A 329 13.13 -12.29 12.27
C ARG A 329 13.38 -12.31 13.79
N PRO A 330 14.60 -12.21 14.29
CA PRO A 330 14.85 -12.13 15.74
C PRO A 330 14.47 -10.79 16.38
N LEU A 331 14.07 -9.79 15.57
CA LEU A 331 13.67 -8.46 16.00
C LEU A 331 12.16 -8.24 15.89
N ILE A 332 11.43 -9.18 15.29
CA ILE A 332 9.97 -9.16 15.22
C ILE A 332 9.41 -9.56 16.59
N ASP A 333 8.38 -8.85 17.02
CA ASP A 333 7.70 -9.13 18.27
C ASP A 333 7.20 -10.58 18.31
N PRO A 334 7.39 -11.31 19.42
CA PRO A 334 7.05 -12.73 19.50
C PRO A 334 5.59 -13.02 19.16
N ASP A 335 4.66 -12.17 19.55
CA ASP A 335 3.23 -12.32 19.28
C ASP A 335 2.91 -12.14 17.78
N VAL A 336 3.58 -11.20 17.09
CA VAL A 336 3.48 -11.00 15.64
C VAL A 336 4.09 -12.20 14.90
N LEU A 337 5.27 -12.65 15.34
CA LEU A 337 5.95 -13.79 14.71
C LEU A 337 5.20 -15.10 14.87
N ALA A 338 4.47 -15.27 15.99
CA ALA A 338 3.69 -16.46 16.29
C ALA A 338 2.29 -16.45 15.65
N ASP A 339 1.86 -15.34 15.05
CA ASP A 339 0.54 -15.24 14.42
C ASP A 339 0.50 -16.06 13.10
N PRO A 340 -0.26 -17.17 13.04
CA PRO A 340 -0.30 -18.05 11.87
C PRO A 340 -1.00 -17.41 10.66
N THR A 341 -1.61 -16.27 10.84
CA THR A 341 -2.25 -15.52 9.74
C THR A 341 -1.29 -14.55 9.05
N LEU A 342 -0.21 -14.15 9.74
CA LEU A 342 0.89 -13.36 9.19
C LEU A 342 2.04 -14.27 8.70
N TYR A 343 2.35 -15.30 9.47
CA TYR A 343 3.37 -16.32 9.16
C TYR A 343 2.70 -17.71 9.04
N PRO A 344 1.97 -17.95 7.93
CA PRO A 344 1.15 -19.15 7.79
C PRO A 344 2.00 -20.43 7.78
N PRO A 345 1.49 -21.50 8.41
CA PRO A 345 2.14 -22.81 8.36
C PRO A 345 2.15 -23.36 6.92
N PRO A 346 3.05 -24.32 6.61
CA PRO A 346 3.26 -24.80 5.25
C PRO A 346 2.00 -25.25 4.50
N GLU A 347 1.06 -25.87 5.17
CA GLU A 347 -0.21 -26.34 4.58
C GLU A 347 -1.17 -25.20 4.19
N VAL A 348 -1.10 -24.07 4.88
CA VAL A 348 -1.84 -22.85 4.51
C VAL A 348 -1.08 -22.10 3.42
N ALA A 349 0.24 -21.93 3.59
CA ALA A 349 1.10 -21.26 2.62
C ALA A 349 1.04 -21.92 1.23
N ALA A 350 0.90 -23.24 1.16
CA ALA A 350 0.76 -23.99 -0.10
C ALA A 350 -0.51 -23.65 -0.90
N LYS A 351 -1.52 -23.03 -0.28
CA LYS A 351 -2.76 -22.59 -0.92
C LYS A 351 -2.76 -21.13 -1.31
N LEU A 352 -1.72 -20.40 -0.93
CA LEU A 352 -1.57 -19.01 -1.34
C LEU A 352 -1.19 -18.94 -2.82
N TRP A 353 -1.78 -17.99 -3.51
CA TRP A 353 -1.50 -17.71 -4.91
C TRP A 353 -1.12 -16.25 -5.09
N THR A 354 -0.48 -15.89 -6.20
CA THR A 354 -0.01 -14.53 -6.45
C THR A 354 -0.72 -13.92 -7.66
N PHE A 355 -0.90 -12.63 -7.64
CA PHE A 355 -1.34 -11.87 -8.80
C PHE A 355 -0.27 -11.93 -9.91
N LYS A 356 -0.72 -12.11 -11.15
CA LYS A 356 0.09 -11.91 -12.35
C LYS A 356 -0.24 -10.56 -12.97
N ILE A 357 0.69 -10.05 -13.76
CA ILE A 357 0.50 -8.81 -14.53
C ILE A 357 -0.74 -8.96 -15.41
N SER A 358 -1.70 -8.06 -15.24
CA SER A 358 -2.88 -8.01 -16.10
C SER A 358 -2.59 -7.23 -17.38
N SER A 359 -3.12 -7.70 -18.51
CA SER A 359 -3.08 -6.94 -19.77
C SER A 359 -3.89 -5.64 -19.66
N PRO A 360 -3.63 -4.64 -20.51
CA PRO A 360 -4.44 -3.43 -20.56
C PRO A 360 -5.94 -3.73 -20.75
N GLN A 361 -6.29 -4.72 -21.57
CA GLN A 361 -7.67 -5.12 -21.82
C GLN A 361 -8.34 -5.69 -20.56
N ALA A 362 -7.64 -6.57 -19.82
CA ALA A 362 -8.16 -7.12 -18.57
C ALA A 362 -8.30 -6.03 -17.49
N ALA A 363 -7.33 -5.12 -17.37
CA ALA A 363 -7.37 -4.00 -16.44
C ALA A 363 -8.55 -3.06 -16.71
N GLU A 364 -8.82 -2.73 -17.99
CA GLU A 364 -9.99 -1.95 -18.40
C GLU A 364 -11.29 -2.69 -18.07
N GLN A 365 -11.34 -4.00 -18.29
CA GLN A 365 -12.51 -4.82 -17.96
C GLN A 365 -12.78 -4.82 -16.45
N TYR A 366 -11.75 -5.00 -15.60
CA TYR A 366 -11.90 -4.93 -14.15
C TYR A 366 -12.47 -3.58 -13.71
N THR A 367 -11.94 -2.47 -14.22
CA THR A 367 -12.40 -1.12 -13.90
C THR A 367 -13.87 -0.92 -14.29
N ARG A 368 -14.27 -1.37 -15.50
CA ARG A 368 -15.65 -1.28 -15.98
C ARG A 368 -16.58 -2.11 -15.10
N MET A 369 -16.27 -3.39 -14.88
CA MET A 369 -17.06 -4.29 -14.04
C MET A 369 -17.23 -3.74 -12.62
N TRP A 370 -16.18 -3.15 -12.06
CA TRP A 370 -16.22 -2.56 -10.73
C TRP A 370 -17.13 -1.34 -10.67
N THR A 371 -17.07 -0.49 -11.68
CA THR A 371 -17.95 0.68 -11.81
C THR A 371 -19.40 0.25 -11.90
N ASP A 372 -19.72 -0.78 -12.73
CA ASP A 372 -21.06 -1.32 -12.88
C ASP A 372 -21.56 -1.93 -11.56
N LEU A 373 -20.73 -2.69 -10.85
CA LEU A 373 -21.06 -3.26 -9.54
C LEU A 373 -21.40 -2.17 -8.51
N LYS A 374 -20.56 -1.12 -8.41
CA LYS A 374 -20.75 -0.04 -7.43
C LYS A 374 -21.98 0.81 -7.73
N THR A 375 -22.28 1.04 -9.02
CA THR A 375 -23.42 1.86 -9.47
C THR A 375 -24.72 1.07 -9.63
N GLY A 376 -24.69 -0.26 -9.49
CA GLY A 376 -25.87 -1.13 -9.62
C GLY A 376 -26.35 -1.32 -11.05
N ARG A 377 -25.47 -1.20 -12.03
CA ARG A 377 -25.76 -1.42 -13.47
C ARG A 377 -25.55 -2.85 -13.91
#